data_69b3deebd6c8c049522fc82077e45ead
#
_entry.id   69b3deebd6c8c049522fc82077e45ead
#
_cell.length_a   1.000
_cell.length_b   1.000
_cell.length_c   1.000
_cell.angle_alpha   90.00
_cell.angle_beta   90.00
_cell.angle_gamma   90.00
#
_symmetry.space_group_name_H-M   'P 1'
#
loop_
_entity.id
_entity.type
_entity.pdbx_description
1 polymer ?
#
loop_
_entity_poly.entity_id
_entity_poly.type
_entity_poly.pdbx_seq_one_letter_code
_entity_poly.pdbx_strand_id
1 'polypeptide(L)'
;MEIAIRENDDEEKMKHDISKIICGINAGEIRLGSKKTRGFGVFKVTCIQEYDYTKKNYLEYADAYDEKKWADAGVSDNRLEEWLKMKEWQPKQIRIEMPLQMRGGISIRQYAARKGEPDYVQLMDHNQPVIPGSSLAGAIRHRVKDILNELKSNGVEVPGQIDKIMDTAFGYVNGEAACASNIIISESVIEKASGLTMTRTGVSRFESAAKQGALYQEKTYVNGILSVKVSVRRSKNPKDERWIMGLLLMALKDMQNGFLAVGGQTAIGRGVFSANGPILIDGEEGKEDDFITNFLINMQ
;
A
#
# COMPACT_ATOMS: atom_id res chain seq x y z
N MET A 1 2.20 -3.90 -24.77
CA MET A 1 0.89 -3.37 -25.22
C MET A 1 1.15 -2.55 -26.45
N GLU A 2 0.39 -2.74 -27.50
CA GLU A 2 0.45 -1.97 -28.74
C GLU A 2 -0.76 -1.05 -28.82
N ILE A 3 -0.56 0.18 -29.27
CA ILE A 3 -1.63 1.16 -29.52
C ILE A 3 -1.41 1.72 -30.91
N ALA A 4 -2.39 1.56 -31.79
CA ALA A 4 -2.36 2.09 -33.13
C ALA A 4 -3.16 3.39 -33.24
N ILE A 5 -2.53 4.47 -33.69
CA ILE A 5 -3.15 5.75 -34.02
C ILE A 5 -3.33 5.78 -35.54
N ARG A 6 -4.54 6.01 -35.99
CA ARG A 6 -4.87 5.99 -37.44
C ARG A 6 -4.86 7.40 -38.02
N GLU A 7 -4.70 7.50 -39.32
CA GLU A 7 -4.62 8.77 -40.06
C GLU A 7 -5.77 9.75 -39.80
N ASN A 8 -6.97 9.25 -39.46
CA ASN A 8 -8.15 10.09 -39.16
C ASN A 8 -8.35 10.38 -37.67
N ASP A 9 -7.47 9.89 -36.82
CA ASP A 9 -7.52 10.15 -35.36
C ASP A 9 -6.86 11.50 -35.08
N ASP A 10 -7.30 12.13 -33.98
CA ASP A 10 -6.61 13.30 -33.42
C ASP A 10 -5.35 12.81 -32.68
N GLU A 11 -4.25 12.75 -33.40
CA GLU A 11 -2.97 12.21 -32.92
C GLU A 11 -2.48 12.91 -31.65
N GLU A 12 -2.51 14.24 -31.63
CA GLU A 12 -2.05 15.00 -30.45
C GLU A 12 -2.88 14.70 -29.23
N LYS A 13 -4.20 14.69 -29.37
CA LYS A 13 -5.10 14.36 -28.28
C LYS A 13 -4.89 12.94 -27.79
N MET A 14 -4.73 11.96 -28.70
CA MET A 14 -4.49 10.57 -28.33
C MET A 14 -3.15 10.40 -27.61
N LYS A 15 -2.08 11.02 -28.10
CA LYS A 15 -0.77 11.02 -27.43
C LYS A 15 -0.86 11.63 -26.03
N HIS A 16 -1.57 12.75 -25.86
CA HIS A 16 -1.80 13.34 -24.55
C HIS A 16 -2.60 12.44 -23.60
N ASP A 17 -3.63 11.75 -24.08
CA ASP A 17 -4.44 10.86 -23.25
C ASP A 17 -3.67 9.59 -22.86
N ILE A 18 -2.88 9.04 -23.78
CA ILE A 18 -1.98 7.92 -23.51
C ILE A 18 -0.90 8.34 -22.47
N SER A 19 -0.30 9.52 -22.64
CA SER A 19 0.67 10.09 -21.69
C SER A 19 0.08 10.15 -20.27
N LYS A 20 -1.14 10.64 -20.10
CA LYS A 20 -1.83 10.65 -18.79
C LYS A 20 -2.04 9.24 -18.24
N ILE A 21 -2.41 8.28 -19.08
CA ILE A 21 -2.57 6.89 -18.67
C ILE A 21 -1.24 6.33 -18.17
N ILE A 22 -0.14 6.59 -18.88
CA ILE A 22 1.20 6.15 -18.51
C ILE A 22 1.63 6.80 -17.18
N CYS A 23 1.40 8.10 -17.01
CA CYS A 23 1.63 8.80 -15.75
C CYS A 23 0.84 8.16 -14.61
N GLY A 24 -0.45 7.89 -14.82
CA GLY A 24 -1.31 7.24 -13.83
C GLY A 24 -0.87 5.81 -13.48
N ILE A 25 -0.37 5.05 -14.47
CA ILE A 25 0.22 3.72 -14.26
C ILE A 25 1.48 3.83 -13.41
N ASN A 26 2.44 4.67 -13.82
CA ASN A 26 3.72 4.83 -13.12
C ASN A 26 3.56 5.44 -11.73
N ALA A 27 2.48 6.18 -11.53
CA ALA A 27 2.06 6.67 -10.24
C ALA A 27 1.37 5.61 -9.37
N GLY A 28 1.07 4.41 -9.90
CA GLY A 28 0.32 3.37 -9.18
C GLY A 28 -1.16 3.71 -8.94
N GLU A 29 -1.71 4.70 -9.65
CA GLU A 29 -3.14 5.03 -9.60
C GLU A 29 -3.97 4.11 -10.49
N ILE A 30 -3.43 3.71 -11.63
CA ILE A 30 -4.01 2.71 -12.51
C ILE A 30 -3.38 1.36 -12.17
N ARG A 31 -4.21 0.44 -11.73
CA ARG A 31 -3.81 -0.91 -11.28
C ARG A 31 -4.61 -1.97 -12.00
N LEU A 32 -3.99 -3.11 -12.28
CA LEU A 32 -4.63 -4.27 -12.91
C LEU A 32 -5.12 -5.27 -11.86
N GLY A 33 -6.18 -6.01 -12.20
CA GLY A 33 -6.69 -7.11 -11.40
C GLY A 33 -7.56 -6.70 -10.21
N SER A 34 -7.70 -7.62 -9.26
CA SER A 34 -8.49 -7.47 -8.03
C SER A 34 -7.62 -7.01 -6.84
N LYS A 35 -8.27 -6.74 -5.69
CA LYS A 35 -7.60 -6.38 -4.42
C LYS A 35 -6.70 -5.12 -4.51
N LYS A 36 -7.07 -4.18 -5.38
CA LYS A 36 -6.30 -2.94 -5.63
C LYS A 36 -6.07 -2.10 -4.36
N THR A 37 -7.05 -2.10 -3.44
CA THR A 37 -6.96 -1.39 -2.15
C THR A 37 -5.99 -2.03 -1.16
N ARG A 38 -5.54 -3.26 -1.45
CA ARG A 38 -4.54 -3.99 -0.65
C ARG A 38 -3.13 -3.91 -1.26
N GLY A 39 -2.92 -3.01 -2.23
CA GLY A 39 -1.62 -2.78 -2.86
C GLY A 39 -1.31 -3.64 -4.09
N PHE A 40 -2.20 -4.57 -4.47
CA PHE A 40 -1.96 -5.44 -5.64
C PHE A 40 -2.16 -4.73 -6.98
N GLY A 41 -1.56 -5.30 -8.02
CA GLY A 41 -1.74 -4.87 -9.41
C GLY A 41 -0.99 -3.60 -9.78
N VAL A 42 0.05 -3.24 -9.06
CA VAL A 42 0.95 -2.14 -9.43
C VAL A 42 1.93 -2.62 -10.49
N PHE A 43 2.10 -1.84 -11.52
CA PHE A 43 3.09 -2.07 -12.58
C PHE A 43 3.65 -0.73 -13.05
N LYS A 44 4.69 -0.77 -13.85
CA LYS A 44 5.33 0.42 -14.41
C LYS A 44 5.55 0.23 -15.90
N VAL A 45 5.35 1.29 -16.66
CA VAL A 45 5.81 1.38 -18.04
C VAL A 45 7.29 1.76 -17.97
N THR A 46 8.14 0.92 -18.56
CA THR A 46 9.60 1.11 -18.55
C THR A 46 10.15 1.53 -19.90
N CYS A 47 9.38 1.30 -20.97
CA CYS A 47 9.79 1.63 -22.33
C CYS A 47 8.57 2.01 -23.16
N ILE A 48 8.74 3.01 -24.03
CA ILE A 48 7.83 3.39 -25.09
C ILE A 48 8.64 3.49 -26.36
N GLN A 49 8.19 2.76 -27.38
CA GLN A 49 8.72 2.86 -28.73
C GLN A 49 7.61 3.38 -29.65
N GLU A 50 7.95 4.29 -30.52
CA GLU A 50 7.03 4.91 -31.47
C GLU A 50 7.53 4.63 -32.88
N TYR A 51 6.64 4.13 -33.70
CA TYR A 51 6.91 3.82 -35.07
C TYR A 51 5.88 4.53 -35.97
N ASP A 52 6.36 5.19 -36.98
CA ASP A 52 5.52 5.91 -37.93
C ASP A 52 5.48 5.17 -39.27
N TYR A 53 4.31 4.64 -39.63
CA TYR A 53 4.09 3.87 -40.83
C TYR A 53 3.22 4.64 -41.79
N THR A 54 3.78 4.93 -42.96
CA THR A 54 3.11 5.61 -44.06
C THR A 54 2.81 4.63 -45.21
N LYS A 55 2.07 5.08 -46.23
CA LYS A 55 1.84 4.28 -47.46
C LYS A 55 3.14 3.86 -48.14
N LYS A 56 4.28 4.51 -47.89
CA LYS A 56 5.57 4.22 -48.46
C LYS A 56 6.32 3.08 -47.79
N ASN A 57 6.12 2.93 -46.51
CA ASN A 57 6.84 1.95 -45.67
C ASN A 57 5.91 0.95 -44.97
N TYR A 58 4.65 0.79 -45.43
CA TYR A 58 3.69 -0.10 -44.78
C TYR A 58 4.13 -1.58 -44.79
N LEU A 59 4.98 -1.97 -45.75
CA LEU A 59 5.55 -3.32 -45.81
C LEU A 59 6.49 -3.59 -44.63
N GLU A 60 7.18 -2.55 -44.12
CA GLU A 60 7.99 -2.64 -42.90
C GLU A 60 7.12 -2.90 -41.65
N TYR A 61 5.89 -2.38 -41.65
CA TYR A 61 4.92 -2.71 -40.62
C TYR A 61 4.52 -4.19 -40.64
N ALA A 62 4.24 -4.73 -41.83
CA ALA A 62 3.90 -6.14 -42.02
C ALA A 62 5.04 -7.06 -41.55
N ASP A 63 6.29 -6.68 -41.84
CA ASP A 63 7.49 -7.38 -41.39
C ASP A 63 7.78 -7.21 -39.89
N ALA A 64 7.48 -6.04 -39.34
CA ALA A 64 7.65 -5.76 -37.90
C ALA A 64 6.58 -6.46 -37.05
N TYR A 65 5.46 -6.85 -37.62
CA TYR A 65 4.40 -7.62 -36.94
C TYR A 65 4.83 -9.06 -36.66
N ASP A 66 5.94 -9.52 -37.25
CA ASP A 66 6.57 -10.77 -36.85
C ASP A 66 7.11 -10.62 -35.43
N GLU A 67 6.49 -11.32 -34.46
CA GLU A 67 6.66 -11.17 -33.01
C GLU A 67 8.11 -11.06 -32.50
N LYS A 68 9.06 -11.56 -33.27
CA LYS A 68 10.48 -11.54 -32.91
C LYS A 68 11.16 -10.17 -33.08
N LYS A 69 10.68 -9.32 -33.95
CA LYS A 69 11.32 -8.01 -34.21
C LYS A 69 10.99 -6.96 -33.16
N TRP A 70 9.82 -7.07 -32.52
CA TRP A 70 9.42 -6.18 -31.41
C TRP A 70 10.19 -6.42 -30.11
N ALA A 71 10.57 -7.68 -29.86
CA ALA A 71 11.34 -8.07 -28.68
C ALA A 71 12.82 -7.67 -28.77
N ASP A 72 13.36 -7.63 -30.00
CA ASP A 72 14.78 -7.34 -30.30
C ASP A 72 15.04 -5.86 -30.59
N ALA A 73 14.01 -5.02 -30.75
CA ALA A 73 14.16 -3.59 -30.93
C ALA A 73 14.77 -3.02 -29.62
N GLY A 74 16.07 -2.79 -29.70
CA GLY A 74 16.88 -2.39 -28.56
C GLY A 74 16.35 -1.14 -27.85
N VAL A 75 16.70 -1.01 -26.58
CA VAL A 75 16.31 0.07 -25.64
C VAL A 75 16.77 1.47 -26.11
N SER A 76 17.49 1.58 -27.25
CA SER A 76 18.05 2.82 -27.79
C SER A 76 17.02 3.88 -28.19
N ASP A 77 15.76 3.47 -28.47
CA ASP A 77 14.70 4.39 -28.91
C ASP A 77 13.58 4.51 -27.87
N ASN A 78 13.92 4.41 -26.58
CA ASN A 78 12.94 4.57 -25.51
C ASN A 78 12.53 6.03 -25.35
N ARG A 79 11.30 6.38 -25.74
CA ARG A 79 10.74 7.75 -25.67
C ARG A 79 9.91 8.00 -24.40
N LEU A 80 10.02 7.15 -23.39
CA LEU A 80 9.21 7.25 -22.18
C LEU A 80 9.31 8.64 -21.51
N GLU A 81 10.51 9.21 -21.40
CA GLU A 81 10.69 10.52 -20.76
C GLU A 81 10.03 11.65 -21.52
N GLU A 82 10.03 11.60 -22.85
CA GLU A 82 9.33 12.59 -23.69
C GLU A 82 7.82 12.51 -23.47
N TRP A 83 7.29 11.28 -23.49
CA TRP A 83 5.87 11.03 -23.26
C TRP A 83 5.41 11.46 -21.86
N LEU A 84 6.21 11.28 -20.82
CA LEU A 84 5.90 11.72 -19.47
C LEU A 84 5.85 13.24 -19.33
N LYS A 85 6.55 13.99 -20.21
CA LYS A 85 6.60 15.46 -20.23
C LYS A 85 5.52 16.10 -21.12
N MET A 86 4.83 15.34 -21.97
CA MET A 86 3.86 15.87 -22.94
C MET A 86 2.71 16.65 -22.32
N LYS A 87 2.31 16.29 -21.11
CA LYS A 87 1.24 16.98 -20.41
C LYS A 87 1.48 17.00 -18.92
N GLU A 88 1.17 18.15 -18.29
CA GLU A 88 1.14 18.28 -16.85
C GLU A 88 0.10 17.30 -16.28
N TRP A 89 0.57 16.32 -15.52
CA TRP A 89 -0.27 15.33 -14.86
C TRP A 89 -0.39 15.69 -13.39
N GLN A 90 -1.63 15.76 -12.91
CA GLN A 90 -1.88 16.03 -11.50
C GLN A 90 -2.23 14.71 -10.78
N PRO A 91 -1.50 14.35 -9.71
CA PRO A 91 -1.79 13.16 -8.92
C PRO A 91 -3.21 13.24 -8.34
N LYS A 92 -3.97 12.15 -8.50
CA LYS A 92 -5.29 12.00 -7.88
C LYS A 92 -5.22 11.38 -6.49
N GLN A 93 -4.02 11.09 -6.02
CA GLN A 93 -3.75 10.51 -4.72
C GLN A 93 -2.64 11.30 -4.02
N ILE A 94 -2.78 11.43 -2.70
CA ILE A 94 -1.72 11.85 -1.80
C ILE A 94 -0.98 10.59 -1.38
N ARG A 95 0.36 10.59 -1.46
CA ARG A 95 1.19 9.47 -1.06
C ARG A 95 1.86 9.74 0.26
N ILE A 96 1.77 8.76 1.14
CA ILE A 96 2.43 8.78 2.44
C ILE A 96 3.42 7.63 2.46
N GLU A 97 4.66 7.91 2.83
CA GLU A 97 5.68 6.90 3.06
C GLU A 97 6.24 7.07 4.46
N MET A 98 6.22 5.99 5.24
CA MET A 98 6.64 6.00 6.63
C MET A 98 7.69 4.92 6.87
N PRO A 99 8.97 5.31 6.97
CA PRO A 99 10.05 4.39 7.33
C PRO A 99 9.94 3.95 8.79
N LEU A 100 10.02 2.64 9.02
CA LEU A 100 9.89 2.04 10.34
C LEU A 100 11.00 1.02 10.60
N GLN A 101 11.34 0.87 11.87
CA GLN A 101 12.14 -0.24 12.39
C GLN A 101 11.31 -1.10 13.33
N MET A 102 11.41 -2.41 13.19
CA MET A 102 10.76 -3.33 14.12
C MET A 102 11.44 -3.31 15.48
N ARG A 103 10.63 -3.23 16.54
CA ARG A 103 11.04 -3.49 17.91
C ARG A 103 10.71 -4.95 18.25
N GLY A 104 11.72 -5.81 18.27
CA GLY A 104 11.52 -7.25 18.50
C GLY A 104 11.03 -7.98 17.24
N GLY A 105 10.08 -8.89 17.42
CA GLY A 105 9.60 -9.78 16.36
C GLY A 105 8.25 -9.41 15.79
N ILE A 106 7.91 -10.01 14.64
CA ILE A 106 6.59 -9.91 14.04
C ILE A 106 6.01 -11.31 13.82
N SER A 107 4.68 -11.45 13.95
CA SER A 107 3.97 -12.70 13.69
C SER A 107 2.76 -12.44 12.80
N ILE A 108 2.95 -12.63 11.50
CA ILE A 108 1.86 -12.71 10.53
C ILE A 108 1.89 -14.12 9.98
N ARG A 109 1.01 -14.97 10.51
CA ARG A 109 1.13 -16.41 10.39
C ARG A 109 0.65 -16.94 9.06
N GLN A 110 1.45 -17.83 8.52
CA GLN A 110 1.09 -18.78 7.48
C GLN A 110 1.30 -20.20 8.04
N TYR A 111 0.40 -21.13 7.70
CA TYR A 111 0.61 -22.52 8.03
C TYR A 111 1.75 -23.10 7.20
N ALA A 112 2.53 -24.00 7.80
CA ALA A 112 3.57 -24.71 7.09
C ALA A 112 3.00 -25.47 5.88
N ALA A 113 3.66 -25.33 4.75
CA ALA A 113 3.27 -26.03 3.52
C ALA A 113 3.94 -27.39 3.35
N ARG A 114 5.02 -27.64 4.10
CA ARG A 114 5.85 -28.85 3.96
C ARG A 114 6.02 -29.56 5.29
N LYS A 115 6.08 -30.90 5.23
CA LYS A 115 6.36 -31.74 6.39
C LYS A 115 7.80 -31.45 6.89
N GLY A 116 7.94 -31.16 8.19
CA GLY A 116 9.22 -30.84 8.83
C GLY A 116 9.52 -29.35 8.96
N GLU A 117 8.67 -28.47 8.43
CA GLU A 117 8.71 -27.04 8.74
C GLU A 117 8.06 -26.74 10.10
N PRO A 118 8.40 -25.60 10.75
CA PRO A 118 7.70 -25.14 11.94
C PRO A 118 6.18 -25.01 11.69
N ASP A 119 5.36 -25.30 12.71
CA ASP A 119 3.88 -25.30 12.60
C ASP A 119 3.32 -23.96 12.10
N TYR A 120 3.99 -22.86 12.49
CA TYR A 120 3.68 -21.52 12.04
C TYR A 120 4.93 -20.84 11.51
N VAL A 121 4.81 -20.26 10.33
CA VAL A 121 5.86 -19.45 9.70
C VAL A 121 5.35 -18.04 9.41
N GLN A 122 6.25 -17.07 9.43
CA GLN A 122 5.96 -15.71 8.96
C GLN A 122 5.57 -15.75 7.48
N LEU A 123 4.57 -14.96 7.10
CA LEU A 123 4.17 -14.78 5.70
C LEU A 123 5.35 -14.26 4.89
N MET A 124 5.60 -14.92 3.75
CA MET A 124 6.70 -14.61 2.85
C MET A 124 6.18 -14.28 1.46
N ASP A 125 6.83 -13.33 0.79
CA ASP A 125 6.71 -13.10 -0.65
C ASP A 125 8.12 -13.09 -1.26
N HIS A 126 8.35 -13.85 -2.35
CA HIS A 126 9.66 -13.99 -3.01
C HIS A 126 10.83 -14.20 -2.03
N ASN A 127 10.63 -15.08 -1.04
CA ASN A 127 11.59 -15.38 0.04
C ASN A 127 11.93 -14.21 0.99
N GLN A 128 11.14 -13.15 0.99
CA GLN A 128 11.25 -12.04 1.94
C GLN A 128 10.05 -12.02 2.89
N PRO A 129 10.27 -11.75 4.19
CA PRO A 129 9.16 -11.60 5.11
C PRO A 129 8.38 -10.31 4.78
N VAL A 130 7.07 -10.41 4.78
CA VAL A 130 6.18 -9.30 4.40
C VAL A 130 5.09 -9.06 5.42
N ILE A 131 4.62 -7.81 5.46
CA ILE A 131 3.38 -7.41 6.12
C ILE A 131 2.36 -7.10 5.02
N PRO A 132 1.33 -7.91 4.83
CA PRO A 132 0.33 -7.65 3.80
C PRO A 132 -0.45 -6.38 4.11
N GLY A 133 -0.79 -5.63 3.05
CA GLY A 133 -1.57 -4.40 3.17
C GLY A 133 -2.89 -4.58 3.92
N SER A 134 -3.47 -5.79 3.90
CA SER A 134 -4.68 -6.10 4.66
C SER A 134 -4.47 -6.13 6.18
N SER A 135 -3.31 -6.59 6.66
CA SER A 135 -2.97 -6.56 8.09
C SER A 135 -2.72 -5.14 8.58
N LEU A 136 -1.99 -4.35 7.79
CA LEU A 136 -1.79 -2.92 8.06
C LEU A 136 -3.12 -2.16 8.05
N ALA A 137 -3.94 -2.39 7.01
CA ALA A 137 -5.26 -1.74 6.89
C ALA A 137 -6.19 -2.06 8.06
N GLY A 138 -6.20 -3.32 8.50
CA GLY A 138 -7.00 -3.75 9.66
C GLY A 138 -6.57 -3.04 10.95
N ALA A 139 -5.26 -3.01 11.23
CA ALA A 139 -4.71 -2.35 12.40
C ALA A 139 -4.97 -0.83 12.39
N ILE A 140 -4.67 -0.17 11.26
CA ILE A 140 -4.89 1.28 11.11
C ILE A 140 -6.38 1.62 11.20
N ARG A 141 -7.26 0.86 10.54
CA ARG A 141 -8.72 1.06 10.64
C ARG A 141 -9.21 0.98 12.08
N HIS A 142 -8.74 -0.02 12.83
CA HIS A 142 -9.12 -0.17 14.24
C HIS A 142 -8.64 1.03 15.05
N ARG A 143 -7.38 1.44 14.90
CA ARG A 143 -6.83 2.59 15.64
C ARG A 143 -7.54 3.89 15.30
N VAL A 144 -7.85 4.15 14.03
CA VAL A 144 -8.64 5.32 13.62
C VAL A 144 -10.01 5.34 14.31
N LYS A 145 -10.68 4.18 14.41
CA LYS A 145 -11.95 4.08 15.13
C LYS A 145 -11.80 4.37 16.63
N ASP A 146 -10.72 3.87 17.25
CA ASP A 146 -10.42 4.14 18.65
C ASP A 146 -10.15 5.63 18.88
N ILE A 147 -9.35 6.27 18.04
CA ILE A 147 -9.11 7.72 18.09
C ILE A 147 -10.42 8.51 18.02
N LEU A 148 -11.32 8.17 17.09
CA LEU A 148 -12.63 8.82 16.98
C LEU A 148 -13.48 8.63 18.25
N ASN A 149 -13.46 7.45 18.85
CA ASN A 149 -14.16 7.18 20.11
C ASN A 149 -13.55 7.97 21.26
N GLU A 150 -12.22 8.03 21.36
CA GLU A 150 -11.48 8.80 22.35
C GLU A 150 -11.79 10.31 22.25
N LEU A 151 -11.78 10.86 21.03
CA LEU A 151 -12.13 12.26 20.77
C LEU A 151 -13.56 12.55 21.25
N LYS A 152 -14.52 11.71 20.85
CA LYS A 152 -15.93 11.86 21.24
C LYS A 152 -16.11 11.76 22.75
N SER A 153 -15.43 10.83 23.43
CA SER A 153 -15.52 10.65 24.87
C SER A 153 -14.93 11.84 25.66
N ASN A 154 -14.00 12.56 25.06
CA ASN A 154 -13.38 13.77 25.60
C ASN A 154 -14.15 15.06 25.22
N GLY A 155 -15.36 14.95 24.67
CA GLY A 155 -16.23 16.09 24.36
C GLY A 155 -15.89 16.82 23.07
N VAL A 156 -15.01 16.25 22.24
CA VAL A 156 -14.71 16.82 20.92
C VAL A 156 -15.86 16.51 19.97
N GLU A 157 -16.35 17.53 19.29
CA GLU A 157 -17.43 17.40 18.33
C GLU A 157 -16.92 16.69 17.06
N VAL A 158 -17.35 15.44 16.86
CA VAL A 158 -16.99 14.65 15.66
C VAL A 158 -18.04 14.92 14.60
N PRO A 159 -17.68 15.30 13.34
CA PRO A 159 -18.66 15.61 12.30
C PRO A 159 -19.40 14.35 11.85
N GLY A 160 -20.59 14.14 12.43
CA GLY A 160 -21.48 13.07 12.08
C GLY A 160 -21.28 11.76 12.82
N GLN A 161 -21.76 10.66 12.24
CA GLN A 161 -21.63 9.33 12.85
C GLN A 161 -20.26 8.72 12.54
N ILE A 162 -19.60 8.15 13.56
CA ILE A 162 -18.28 7.50 13.42
C ILE A 162 -18.28 6.46 12.29
N ASP A 163 -19.33 5.64 12.20
CA ASP A 163 -19.41 4.61 11.16
C ASP A 163 -19.44 5.21 9.74
N LYS A 164 -20.08 6.36 9.54
CA LYS A 164 -20.04 7.05 8.23
C LYS A 164 -18.67 7.59 7.89
N ILE A 165 -17.92 8.10 8.88
CA ILE A 165 -16.54 8.53 8.67
C ILE A 165 -15.66 7.34 8.29
N MET A 166 -15.83 6.22 9.01
CA MET A 166 -15.11 4.98 8.73
C MET A 166 -15.43 4.42 7.34
N ASP A 167 -16.70 4.46 6.93
CA ASP A 167 -17.14 4.02 5.62
C ASP A 167 -16.59 4.90 4.50
N THR A 168 -16.54 6.22 4.72
CA THR A 168 -15.91 7.14 3.76
C THR A 168 -14.41 6.91 3.63
N ALA A 169 -13.70 6.66 4.73
CA ALA A 169 -12.25 6.45 4.72
C ALA A 169 -11.86 5.07 4.17
N PHE A 170 -12.47 4.00 4.69
CA PHE A 170 -12.04 2.62 4.44
C PHE A 170 -12.96 1.83 3.51
N GLY A 171 -14.04 2.45 3.06
CA GLY A 171 -15.06 1.79 2.24
C GLY A 171 -15.93 0.80 3.02
N TYR A 172 -16.98 0.34 2.39
CA TYR A 172 -17.91 -0.64 2.94
C TYR A 172 -18.52 -1.54 1.87
N VAL A 173 -19.03 -2.68 2.31
CA VAL A 173 -19.90 -3.56 1.53
C VAL A 173 -21.08 -3.91 2.42
N ASN A 174 -22.29 -3.52 1.98
CA ASN A 174 -23.53 -3.81 2.70
C ASN A 174 -24.60 -4.26 1.69
N GLY A 175 -24.76 -5.57 1.54
CA GLY A 175 -25.62 -6.15 0.52
C GLY A 175 -25.19 -5.76 -0.90
N GLU A 176 -26.08 -5.13 -1.65
CA GLU A 176 -25.78 -4.66 -3.01
C GLU A 176 -25.05 -3.30 -3.03
N ALA A 177 -25.06 -2.56 -1.93
CA ALA A 177 -24.36 -1.28 -1.81
C ALA A 177 -22.90 -1.49 -1.41
N ALA A 178 -21.99 -0.93 -2.19
CA ALA A 178 -20.57 -0.97 -1.90
C ALA A 178 -19.89 0.34 -2.26
N CYS A 179 -18.95 0.76 -1.43
CA CYS A 179 -18.07 1.89 -1.69
C CYS A 179 -16.60 1.48 -1.52
N ALA A 180 -15.78 1.85 -2.49
CA ALA A 180 -14.36 1.57 -2.43
C ALA A 180 -13.67 2.44 -1.38
N SER A 181 -12.67 1.89 -0.69
CA SER A 181 -11.82 2.64 0.25
C SER A 181 -11.13 3.83 -0.44
N ASN A 182 -11.11 4.97 0.24
CA ASN A 182 -10.27 6.11 -0.14
C ASN A 182 -8.80 5.92 0.28
N ILE A 183 -8.54 5.04 1.25
CA ILE A 183 -7.21 4.71 1.73
C ILE A 183 -6.76 3.40 1.08
N ILE A 184 -5.59 3.40 0.49
CA ILE A 184 -4.96 2.25 -0.15
C ILE A 184 -3.65 1.99 0.58
N ILE A 185 -3.49 0.80 1.15
CA ILE A 185 -2.30 0.42 1.91
C ILE A 185 -1.60 -0.71 1.18
N SER A 186 -0.35 -0.47 0.82
CA SER A 186 0.46 -1.45 0.11
C SER A 186 1.04 -2.49 1.07
N GLU A 187 1.41 -3.64 0.54
CA GLU A 187 2.26 -4.59 1.23
C GLU A 187 3.62 -3.96 1.54
N SER A 188 4.18 -4.29 2.70
CA SER A 188 5.50 -3.83 3.12
C SER A 188 6.45 -5.01 3.27
N VAL A 189 7.55 -4.98 2.52
CA VAL A 189 8.65 -5.95 2.65
C VAL A 189 9.47 -5.58 3.87
N ILE A 190 9.86 -6.59 4.66
CA ILE A 190 10.72 -6.41 5.82
C ILE A 190 12.15 -6.74 5.41
N GLU A 191 12.97 -5.72 5.33
CA GLU A 191 14.38 -5.84 4.96
C GLU A 191 15.26 -6.01 6.18
N LYS A 192 16.45 -6.60 6.00
CA LYS A 192 17.48 -6.79 7.03
C LYS A 192 17.00 -7.52 8.29
N ALA A 193 15.92 -8.30 8.18
CA ALA A 193 15.40 -9.08 9.28
C ALA A 193 16.13 -10.42 9.43
N SER A 194 16.24 -10.88 10.67
CA SER A 194 16.81 -12.18 11.00
C SER A 194 15.73 -13.17 11.38
N GLY A 195 15.78 -14.38 10.83
CA GLY A 195 14.85 -15.46 11.19
C GLY A 195 15.10 -15.98 12.60
N LEU A 196 14.04 -16.16 13.38
CA LEU A 196 14.07 -16.73 14.72
C LEU A 196 13.08 -17.87 14.82
N THR A 197 13.58 -19.09 15.04
CA THR A 197 12.74 -20.27 15.30
C THR A 197 12.66 -20.51 16.79
N MET A 198 11.45 -20.67 17.32
CA MET A 198 11.19 -20.92 18.73
C MET A 198 10.26 -22.11 18.88
N THR A 199 10.58 -22.98 19.85
CA THR A 199 9.69 -24.03 20.30
C THR A 199 8.96 -23.53 21.55
N ARG A 200 7.63 -23.65 21.55
CA ARG A 200 6.77 -23.20 22.63
C ARG A 200 5.84 -24.31 23.09
N THR A 201 5.43 -24.29 24.34
CA THR A 201 4.43 -25.20 24.89
C THR A 201 3.37 -24.43 25.66
N GLY A 202 2.16 -24.94 25.67
CA GLY A 202 1.11 -24.45 26.56
C GLY A 202 1.33 -24.95 27.97
N VAL A 203 1.23 -24.08 28.96
CA VAL A 203 1.29 -24.44 30.39
C VAL A 203 -0.12 -24.44 30.98
N SER A 204 -0.47 -25.52 31.72
CA SER A 204 -1.69 -25.57 32.50
C SER A 204 -1.52 -24.69 33.75
N ARG A 205 -2.42 -23.74 33.98
CA ARG A 205 -2.39 -22.90 35.18
C ARG A 205 -2.74 -23.68 36.47
N PHE A 206 -3.48 -24.77 36.34
CA PHE A 206 -3.89 -25.59 37.49
C PHE A 206 -2.82 -26.57 37.88
N GLU A 207 -2.15 -27.20 36.90
CA GLU A 207 -1.16 -28.23 37.12
C GLU A 207 0.26 -27.71 37.19
N SER A 208 0.46 -26.43 36.79
CA SER A 208 1.78 -25.80 36.63
C SER A 208 2.74 -26.62 35.75
N ALA A 209 2.18 -27.42 34.86
CA ALA A 209 2.88 -28.35 33.99
C ALA A 209 2.58 -28.09 32.52
N ALA A 210 3.47 -28.55 31.63
CA ALA A 210 3.25 -28.50 30.20
C ALA A 210 2.03 -29.34 29.80
N LYS A 211 1.12 -28.75 29.01
CA LYS A 211 -0.02 -29.47 28.44
C LYS A 211 0.46 -30.49 27.41
N GLN A 212 -0.02 -31.71 27.52
CA GLN A 212 0.26 -32.77 26.54
C GLN A 212 -0.27 -32.36 25.16
N GLY A 213 0.56 -32.50 24.11
CA GLY A 213 0.19 -32.16 22.74
C GLY A 213 0.18 -30.63 22.42
N ALA A 214 0.61 -29.78 23.36
CA ALA A 214 0.63 -28.34 23.16
C ALA A 214 2.00 -27.78 22.75
N LEU A 215 2.92 -28.64 22.35
CA LEU A 215 4.21 -28.26 21.81
C LEU A 215 4.03 -27.81 20.35
N TYR A 216 4.53 -26.63 20.01
CA TYR A 216 4.54 -26.14 18.63
C TYR A 216 5.81 -25.34 18.34
N GLN A 217 6.18 -25.30 17.08
CA GLN A 217 7.30 -24.53 16.59
C GLN A 217 6.80 -23.34 15.78
N GLU A 218 7.43 -22.21 15.99
CA GLU A 218 7.14 -20.98 15.28
C GLU A 218 8.42 -20.36 14.73
N LYS A 219 8.41 -20.04 13.42
CA LYS A 219 9.47 -19.26 12.77
C LYS A 219 8.97 -17.85 12.53
N THR A 220 9.60 -16.88 13.19
CA THR A 220 9.31 -15.45 13.07
C THR A 220 10.54 -14.70 12.58
N TYR A 221 10.43 -13.39 12.37
CA TYR A 221 11.54 -12.52 12.01
C TYR A 221 11.65 -11.37 13.01
N VAL A 222 12.89 -10.95 13.27
CA VAL A 222 13.26 -9.91 14.23
C VAL A 222 14.22 -8.90 13.60
N ASN A 223 14.29 -7.69 14.18
CA ASN A 223 15.27 -6.66 13.84
C ASN A 223 15.23 -6.19 12.37
N GLY A 224 14.07 -6.11 11.76
CA GLY A 224 13.93 -5.64 10.38
C GLY A 224 13.59 -4.17 10.28
N ILE A 225 13.79 -3.63 9.08
CA ILE A 225 13.32 -2.30 8.67
C ILE A 225 12.30 -2.45 7.54
N LEU A 226 11.37 -1.51 7.45
CA LEU A 226 10.35 -1.51 6.40
C LEU A 226 9.88 -0.08 6.12
N SER A 227 9.20 0.11 5.00
CA SER A 227 8.47 1.33 4.71
C SER A 227 6.99 1.03 4.52
N VAL A 228 6.14 1.66 5.30
CA VAL A 228 4.69 1.60 5.13
C VAL A 228 4.28 2.64 4.10
N LYS A 229 3.68 2.18 2.99
CA LYS A 229 3.23 3.03 1.88
C LYS A 229 1.71 3.08 1.86
N VAL A 230 1.19 4.28 2.03
CA VAL A 230 -0.24 4.56 2.00
C VAL A 230 -0.54 5.59 0.91
N SER A 231 -1.62 5.37 0.18
CA SER A 231 -2.14 6.35 -0.78
C SER A 231 -3.56 6.73 -0.39
N VAL A 232 -3.84 8.01 -0.35
CA VAL A 232 -5.18 8.55 -0.07
C VAL A 232 -5.72 9.21 -1.33
N ARG A 233 -6.89 8.80 -1.79
CA ARG A 233 -7.55 9.44 -2.94
C ARG A 233 -7.94 10.85 -2.60
N ARG A 234 -7.59 11.80 -3.46
CA ARG A 234 -8.05 13.17 -3.32
C ARG A 234 -9.57 13.22 -3.43
N SER A 235 -10.21 13.85 -2.46
CA SER A 235 -11.65 14.02 -2.42
C SER A 235 -12.09 15.27 -3.19
N LYS A 236 -13.28 15.19 -3.80
CA LYS A 236 -13.94 16.40 -4.33
C LYS A 236 -14.37 17.34 -3.21
N ASN A 237 -14.57 16.81 -2.00
CA ASN A 237 -14.87 17.56 -0.80
C ASN A 237 -13.59 17.74 0.05
N PRO A 238 -13.01 18.94 0.13
CA PRO A 238 -11.79 19.18 0.90
C PRO A 238 -11.94 18.90 2.41
N LYS A 239 -13.17 18.93 2.94
CA LYS A 239 -13.42 18.57 4.34
C LYS A 239 -13.15 17.10 4.59
N ASP A 240 -13.65 16.22 3.73
CA ASP A 240 -13.46 14.78 3.87
C ASP A 240 -11.99 14.40 3.74
N GLU A 241 -11.26 15.03 2.81
CA GLU A 241 -9.82 14.80 2.64
C GLU A 241 -9.04 15.17 3.91
N ARG A 242 -9.34 16.34 4.52
CA ARG A 242 -8.68 16.77 5.76
C ARG A 242 -8.94 15.83 6.93
N TRP A 243 -10.18 15.37 7.07
CA TRP A 243 -10.55 14.41 8.11
C TRP A 243 -9.82 13.07 7.93
N ILE A 244 -9.86 12.53 6.72
CA ILE A 244 -9.20 11.26 6.41
C ILE A 244 -7.69 11.38 6.64
N MET A 245 -7.05 12.44 6.18
CA MET A 245 -5.61 12.66 6.34
C MET A 245 -5.22 12.83 7.80
N GLY A 246 -5.93 13.66 8.56
CA GLY A 246 -5.62 13.91 9.97
C GLY A 246 -5.72 12.65 10.82
N LEU A 247 -6.83 11.92 10.72
CA LEU A 247 -7.03 10.66 11.44
C LEU A 247 -6.01 9.58 11.05
N LEU A 248 -5.73 9.47 9.75
CA LEU A 248 -4.75 8.52 9.25
C LEU A 248 -3.36 8.83 9.79
N LEU A 249 -2.92 10.10 9.73
CA LEU A 249 -1.60 10.51 10.23
C LEU A 249 -1.46 10.33 11.73
N MET A 250 -2.52 10.57 12.52
CA MET A 250 -2.51 10.26 13.95
C MET A 250 -2.29 8.76 14.20
N ALA A 251 -3.00 7.89 13.48
CA ALA A 251 -2.81 6.44 13.60
C ALA A 251 -1.42 5.99 13.13
N LEU A 252 -0.86 6.61 12.09
CA LEU A 252 0.50 6.33 11.62
C LEU A 252 1.56 6.81 12.62
N LYS A 253 1.39 7.98 13.25
CA LYS A 253 2.27 8.43 14.35
C LYS A 253 2.20 7.50 15.55
N ASP A 254 1.02 6.97 15.88
CA ASP A 254 0.89 5.96 16.93
C ASP A 254 1.67 4.68 16.59
N MET A 255 1.66 4.24 15.35
CA MET A 255 2.47 3.11 14.89
C MET A 255 3.96 3.41 15.01
N GLN A 256 4.39 4.60 14.60
CA GLN A 256 5.78 5.07 14.67
C GLN A 256 6.29 5.17 16.11
N ASN A 257 5.40 5.48 17.06
CA ASN A 257 5.70 5.60 18.48
C ASN A 257 5.52 4.29 19.27
N GLY A 258 5.08 3.21 18.60
CA GLY A 258 4.89 1.90 19.22
C GLY A 258 3.56 1.70 19.93
N PHE A 259 2.61 2.63 19.80
CA PHE A 259 1.26 2.50 20.37
C PHE A 259 0.31 1.67 19.51
N LEU A 260 0.61 1.50 18.21
CA LEU A 260 -0.13 0.64 17.32
C LEU A 260 0.74 -0.54 16.87
N ALA A 261 0.36 -1.74 17.31
CA ALA A 261 1.01 -2.99 16.91
C ALA A 261 0.25 -3.68 15.77
N VAL A 262 0.97 -4.44 14.93
CA VAL A 262 0.42 -5.13 13.76
C VAL A 262 0.71 -6.63 13.81
N GLY A 263 -0.28 -7.44 13.46
CA GLY A 263 -0.16 -8.88 13.40
C GLY A 263 -0.64 -9.60 14.65
N GLY A 264 -0.19 -10.83 14.83
CA GLY A 264 -0.51 -11.65 15.99
C GLY A 264 0.47 -11.49 17.13
N GLN A 265 0.06 -11.94 18.32
CA GLN A 265 0.91 -11.95 19.52
C GLN A 265 1.36 -10.54 19.99
N THR A 266 0.54 -9.54 19.74
CA THR A 266 0.80 -8.16 20.18
C THR A 266 0.87 -8.03 21.70
N ALA A 267 0.11 -8.85 22.43
CA ALA A 267 0.13 -8.89 23.89
C ALA A 267 1.49 -9.31 24.51
N ILE A 268 2.37 -9.91 23.71
CA ILE A 268 3.75 -10.26 24.11
C ILE A 268 4.81 -9.40 23.43
N GLY A 269 4.41 -8.23 22.92
CA GLY A 269 5.32 -7.23 22.35
C GLY A 269 5.74 -7.48 20.91
N ARG A 270 4.98 -8.28 20.14
CA ARG A 270 5.25 -8.46 18.71
C ARG A 270 4.51 -7.43 17.87
N GLY A 271 5.07 -7.16 16.69
CA GLY A 271 4.49 -6.22 15.73
C GLY A 271 4.56 -4.76 16.15
N VAL A 272 5.46 -4.42 17.06
CA VAL A 272 5.70 -3.05 17.53
C VAL A 272 6.83 -2.42 16.72
N PHE A 273 6.67 -1.15 16.40
CA PHE A 273 7.62 -0.41 15.57
C PHE A 273 8.13 0.84 16.27
N SER A 274 9.20 1.40 15.71
CA SER A 274 9.70 2.74 16.01
C SER A 274 10.03 3.47 14.72
N ALA A 275 10.13 4.79 14.79
CA ALA A 275 10.55 5.60 13.67
C ALA A 275 11.95 5.17 13.15
N ASN A 276 12.10 5.11 11.83
CA ASN A 276 13.37 4.95 11.13
C ASN A 276 13.58 6.07 10.09
N GLY A 277 12.96 7.21 10.33
CA GLY A 277 12.95 8.39 9.48
C GLY A 277 11.64 9.17 9.59
N PRO A 278 11.57 10.33 8.97
CA PRO A 278 10.37 11.15 8.94
C PRO A 278 9.26 10.51 8.08
N ILE A 279 8.03 10.94 8.30
CA ILE A 279 6.92 10.64 7.40
C ILE A 279 7.05 11.56 6.18
N LEU A 280 7.03 10.99 4.99
CA LEU A 280 7.05 11.74 3.74
C LEU A 280 5.63 11.81 3.17
N ILE A 281 5.18 13.00 2.78
CA ILE A 281 3.92 13.21 2.08
C ILE A 281 4.23 13.78 0.70
N ASP A 282 3.89 13.03 -0.35
CA ASP A 282 4.26 13.32 -1.75
C ASP A 282 5.77 13.54 -1.92
N GLY A 283 6.59 12.85 -1.10
CA GLY A 283 8.06 12.90 -1.12
C GLY A 283 8.66 14.05 -0.29
N GLU A 284 7.86 14.86 0.39
CA GLU A 284 8.30 15.99 1.20
C GLU A 284 8.13 15.71 2.70
N GLU A 285 9.08 16.17 3.50
CA GLU A 285 9.05 16.09 4.97
C GLU A 285 8.28 17.27 5.58
N GLY A 286 7.80 17.10 6.82
CA GLY A 286 7.25 18.16 7.66
C GLY A 286 5.80 18.55 7.33
N LYS A 287 5.18 17.96 6.31
CA LYS A 287 3.77 18.23 5.97
C LYS A 287 2.77 17.57 6.91
N GLU A 288 3.17 16.55 7.65
CA GLU A 288 2.26 15.80 8.53
C GLU A 288 1.69 16.67 9.65
N ASP A 289 2.49 17.58 10.21
CA ASP A 289 2.05 18.44 11.31
C ASP A 289 1.03 19.47 10.83
N ASP A 290 1.16 19.98 9.60
CA ASP A 290 0.18 20.85 8.98
C ASP A 290 -1.17 20.17 8.80
N PHE A 291 -1.19 18.94 8.33
CA PHE A 291 -2.42 18.15 8.17
C PHE A 291 -3.09 17.86 9.50
N ILE A 292 -2.32 17.48 10.53
CA ILE A 292 -2.83 17.21 11.88
C ILE A 292 -3.36 18.50 12.52
N THR A 293 -2.62 19.59 12.43
CA THR A 293 -3.02 20.89 12.96
C THR A 293 -4.30 21.39 12.29
N ASN A 294 -4.36 21.33 10.96
CA ASN A 294 -5.56 21.69 10.22
C ASN A 294 -6.76 20.83 10.55
N PHE A 295 -6.55 19.54 10.83
CA PHE A 295 -7.59 18.65 11.31
C PHE A 295 -8.11 19.10 12.68
N LEU A 296 -7.22 19.34 13.65
CA LEU A 296 -7.58 19.74 15.02
C LEU A 296 -8.27 21.11 15.10
N ILE A 297 -7.80 22.10 14.32
CA ILE A 297 -8.42 23.44 14.27
C ILE A 297 -9.85 23.38 13.71
N ASN A 298 -10.13 22.52 12.75
CA ASN A 298 -11.46 22.40 12.15
C ASN A 298 -12.42 21.50 12.96
N MET A 299 -11.97 21.01 14.12
CA MET A 299 -12.78 20.30 15.11
C MET A 299 -13.34 21.23 16.21
N GLN A 300 -12.86 22.46 16.29
CA GLN A 300 -13.38 23.51 17.17
C GLN A 300 -14.50 24.29 16.46
#